data_7253bb0d2e2aeeacf94406fe70dd611c
#
_entry.id   7253bb0d2e2aeeacf94406fe70dd611c
#
_cell.length_a   1.000
_cell.length_b   1.000
_cell.length_c   1.000
_cell.angle_alpha   90.00
_cell.angle_beta   90.00
_cell.angle_gamma   90.00
#
_symmetry.space_group_name_H-M   'P 1'
#
loop_
_entity.id
_entity.type
_entity.pdbx_description
1 polymer ?
#
loop_
_entity_poly.entity_id
_entity_poly.type
_entity_poly.pdbx_seq_one_letter_code
_entity_poly.pdbx_strand_id
1 'polypeptide(L)'
;MSVFETDSRLPFTAGIVAIVAVLGGAAAAVLGAIFTPVSLITFLYILITLLLLALAIYIASQLPGYLHSSYALDRNALVIRWGGLREIVPMAEIQRVIAATDLTDGLRLRRFPLPGWWRGQGRHPALGKLFFYATDGLQSQIVVITPDRNYVISPYDAEGFLDAFNARYDMRPTQQVLYSRVEPRYMSWQFWSDHAAHFLLLFMLLAHLGLVALATGRYPSAPAQIPLHFDAAGIVDRMGPRTQIFAPVFVGTVLLLLGIAAGIFVYARRERGMAYLLWGGGVAVQAMFVVTIVMIAFA
;
A
#
# COMPACT_ATOMS: atom_id res chain seq x y z
N MET A 1 -5.27 2.67 35.04
CA MET A 1 -5.08 2.29 33.63
C MET A 1 -3.98 1.26 33.58
N SER A 2 -4.27 0.05 33.08
CA SER A 2 -3.26 -1.00 32.85
C SER A 2 -2.96 -1.06 31.36
N VAL A 3 -1.67 -1.23 31.00
CA VAL A 3 -1.24 -1.33 29.61
C VAL A 3 -0.67 -2.73 29.40
N PHE A 4 -1.17 -3.40 28.36
CA PHE A 4 -0.74 -4.72 27.92
C PHE A 4 -0.04 -4.59 26.57
N GLU A 5 1.19 -5.03 26.51
CA GLU A 5 1.98 -5.05 25.28
C GLU A 5 1.64 -6.27 24.43
N THR A 6 2.03 -6.23 23.18
CA THR A 6 1.94 -7.36 22.25
C THR A 6 3.32 -7.99 22.07
N ASP A 7 3.40 -9.26 21.71
CA ASP A 7 4.66 -9.82 21.20
C ASP A 7 4.89 -9.35 19.77
N SER A 8 5.80 -8.40 19.61
CA SER A 8 6.17 -7.83 18.31
C SER A 8 7.35 -8.54 17.64
N ARG A 9 8.02 -9.49 18.31
CA ARG A 9 9.26 -10.11 17.82
C ARG A 9 9.05 -10.87 16.51
N LEU A 10 8.09 -11.79 16.49
CA LEU A 10 7.82 -12.61 15.32
C LEU A 10 7.35 -11.77 14.11
N PRO A 11 6.33 -10.89 14.21
CA PRO A 11 5.90 -10.10 13.06
C PRO A 11 6.98 -9.12 12.57
N PHE A 12 7.79 -8.57 13.45
CA PHE A 12 8.88 -7.68 13.08
C PHE A 12 10.00 -8.41 12.33
N THR A 13 10.49 -9.55 12.88
CA THR A 13 11.52 -10.35 12.21
C THR A 13 11.04 -10.90 10.87
N ALA A 14 9.82 -11.41 10.80
CA ALA A 14 9.22 -11.87 9.54
C ALA A 14 9.13 -10.73 8.51
N GLY A 15 8.76 -9.53 8.94
CA GLY A 15 8.70 -8.35 8.07
C GLY A 15 10.06 -7.94 7.54
N ILE A 16 11.10 -7.90 8.38
CA ILE A 16 12.48 -7.58 7.97
C ILE A 16 13.02 -8.63 6.99
N VAL A 17 12.85 -9.92 7.29
CA VAL A 17 13.27 -11.01 6.39
C VAL A 17 12.57 -10.89 5.04
N ALA A 18 11.27 -10.60 5.03
CA ALA A 18 10.52 -10.41 3.80
C ALA A 18 11.02 -9.19 3.00
N ILE A 19 11.33 -8.06 3.66
CA ILE A 19 11.90 -6.88 2.99
C ILE A 19 13.25 -7.22 2.36
N VAL A 20 14.15 -7.90 3.10
CA VAL A 20 15.46 -8.29 2.59
C VAL A 20 15.34 -9.22 1.38
N ALA A 21 14.46 -10.23 1.46
CA ALA A 21 14.20 -11.14 0.34
C ALA A 21 13.66 -10.42 -0.91
N VAL A 22 12.69 -9.50 -0.71
CA VAL A 22 12.09 -8.70 -1.79
C VAL A 22 13.12 -7.76 -2.42
N LEU A 23 13.94 -7.07 -1.60
CA LEU A 23 15.01 -6.21 -2.11
C LEU A 23 16.10 -7.00 -2.82
N GLY A 24 16.44 -8.21 -2.35
CA GLY A 24 17.33 -9.14 -3.05
C GLY A 24 16.79 -9.54 -4.43
N GLY A 25 15.50 -9.84 -4.51
CA GLY A 25 14.82 -10.09 -5.79
C GLY A 25 14.81 -8.89 -6.73
N ALA A 26 14.60 -7.67 -6.18
CA ALA A 26 14.68 -6.43 -6.94
C ALA A 26 16.09 -6.19 -7.50
N ALA A 27 17.12 -6.40 -6.66
CA ALA A 27 18.52 -6.29 -7.10
C ALA A 27 18.85 -7.30 -8.20
N ALA A 28 18.41 -8.56 -8.07
CA ALA A 28 18.58 -9.58 -9.10
C ALA A 28 17.90 -9.18 -10.42
N ALA A 29 16.69 -8.60 -10.36
CA ALA A 29 15.99 -8.12 -11.55
C ALA A 29 16.73 -6.94 -12.21
N VAL A 30 17.31 -6.02 -11.42
CA VAL A 30 18.16 -4.92 -11.95
C VAL A 30 19.39 -5.49 -12.67
N LEU A 31 20.08 -6.45 -12.05
CA LEU A 31 21.22 -7.11 -12.69
C LEU A 31 20.78 -7.81 -13.99
N GLY A 32 19.64 -8.52 -13.97
CA GLY A 32 19.07 -9.10 -15.17
C GLY A 32 18.83 -8.07 -16.28
N ALA A 33 18.31 -6.89 -15.95
CA ALA A 33 18.11 -5.80 -16.90
C ALA A 33 19.41 -5.27 -17.49
N ILE A 34 20.48 -5.17 -16.67
CA ILE A 34 21.79 -4.65 -17.10
C ILE A 34 22.51 -5.64 -18.03
N PHE A 35 22.46 -6.94 -17.74
CA PHE A 35 23.18 -7.95 -18.50
C PHE A 35 22.40 -8.51 -19.70
N THR A 36 21.12 -8.19 -19.84
CA THR A 36 20.29 -8.62 -20.97
C THR A 36 20.30 -7.54 -22.06
N PRO A 37 20.46 -7.91 -23.34
CA PRO A 37 20.29 -6.95 -24.43
C PRO A 37 18.93 -6.27 -24.38
N VAL A 38 18.89 -4.99 -24.68
CA VAL A 38 17.66 -4.17 -24.62
C VAL A 38 16.57 -4.81 -25.50
N SER A 39 15.46 -5.21 -24.85
CA SER A 39 14.34 -5.93 -25.46
C SER A 39 13.12 -5.86 -24.55
N LEU A 40 12.03 -6.49 -24.95
CA LEU A 40 10.86 -6.65 -24.08
C LEU A 40 11.20 -7.37 -22.75
N ILE A 41 12.21 -8.25 -22.74
CA ILE A 41 12.68 -8.89 -21.50
C ILE A 41 13.27 -7.86 -20.55
N THR A 42 14.02 -6.88 -21.03
CA THR A 42 14.53 -5.77 -20.22
C THR A 42 13.39 -4.97 -19.59
N PHE A 43 12.31 -4.71 -20.35
CA PHE A 43 11.10 -4.08 -19.80
C PHE A 43 10.48 -4.91 -18.66
N LEU A 44 10.39 -6.24 -18.83
CA LEU A 44 9.86 -7.12 -17.78
C LEU A 44 10.72 -7.07 -16.51
N TYR A 45 12.04 -7.04 -16.61
CA TYR A 45 12.91 -6.84 -15.46
C TYR A 45 12.68 -5.49 -14.76
N ILE A 46 12.52 -4.40 -15.51
CA ILE A 46 12.18 -3.08 -14.96
C ILE A 46 10.83 -3.14 -14.22
N LEU A 47 9.82 -3.74 -14.84
CA LEU A 47 8.49 -3.88 -14.23
C LEU A 47 8.54 -4.70 -12.93
N ILE A 48 9.24 -5.84 -12.95
CA ILE A 48 9.44 -6.69 -11.76
C ILE A 48 10.13 -5.89 -10.65
N THR A 49 11.19 -5.13 -10.99
CA THR A 49 11.90 -4.28 -10.02
C THR A 49 10.95 -3.28 -9.37
N LEU A 50 10.14 -2.56 -10.16
CA LEU A 50 9.18 -1.58 -9.65
C LEU A 50 8.12 -2.22 -8.74
N LEU A 51 7.60 -3.38 -9.11
CA LEU A 51 6.62 -4.13 -8.31
C LEU A 51 7.23 -4.61 -6.98
N LEU A 52 8.46 -5.12 -7.01
CA LEU A 52 9.16 -5.56 -5.79
C LEU A 52 9.49 -4.38 -4.88
N LEU A 53 9.92 -3.24 -5.42
CA LEU A 53 10.15 -2.03 -4.61
C LEU A 53 8.84 -1.53 -3.98
N ALA A 54 7.74 -1.50 -4.73
CA ALA A 54 6.43 -1.15 -4.19
C ALA A 54 5.99 -2.10 -3.06
N LEU A 55 6.23 -3.41 -3.23
CA LEU A 55 5.97 -4.41 -2.20
C LEU A 55 6.84 -4.19 -0.95
N ALA A 56 8.14 -3.91 -1.13
CA ALA A 56 9.04 -3.61 -0.01
C ALA A 56 8.58 -2.38 0.78
N ILE A 57 8.20 -1.29 0.08
CA ILE A 57 7.65 -0.08 0.71
C ILE A 57 6.34 -0.40 1.45
N TYR A 58 5.46 -1.20 0.86
CA TYR A 58 4.22 -1.62 1.52
C TYR A 58 4.51 -2.38 2.82
N ILE A 59 5.39 -3.40 2.79
CA ILE A 59 5.78 -4.17 3.97
C ILE A 59 6.40 -3.24 5.03
N ALA A 60 7.34 -2.38 4.64
CA ALA A 60 7.99 -1.43 5.54
C ALA A 60 6.98 -0.47 6.20
N SER A 61 5.97 -0.01 5.47
CA SER A 61 4.92 0.88 6.00
C SER A 61 4.05 0.24 7.09
N GLN A 62 3.98 -1.10 7.14
CA GLN A 62 3.20 -1.83 8.16
C GLN A 62 3.99 -2.05 9.46
N LEU A 63 5.33 -2.11 9.41
CA LEU A 63 6.18 -2.44 10.57
C LEU A 63 5.94 -1.55 11.80
N PRO A 64 5.79 -0.21 11.69
CA PRO A 64 5.52 0.63 12.86
C PRO A 64 4.25 0.23 13.62
N GLY A 65 3.25 -0.32 12.91
CA GLY A 65 2.03 -0.84 13.53
C GLY A 65 2.31 -1.99 14.49
N TYR A 66 3.18 -2.91 14.10
CA TYR A 66 3.55 -4.07 14.90
C TYR A 66 4.52 -3.72 16.03
N LEU A 67 5.42 -2.75 15.83
CA LEU A 67 6.38 -2.31 16.86
C LEU A 67 5.71 -1.51 17.99
N HIS A 68 4.69 -0.70 17.64
CA HIS A 68 4.06 0.21 18.58
C HIS A 68 2.59 -0.17 18.78
N SER A 69 2.36 -1.46 19.07
CA SER A 69 1.03 -1.98 19.38
C SER A 69 0.89 -2.25 20.88
N SER A 70 -0.23 -1.85 21.45
CA SER A 70 -0.55 -2.08 22.85
C SER A 70 -2.05 -1.95 23.09
N TYR A 71 -2.52 -2.57 24.18
CA TYR A 71 -3.89 -2.49 24.63
C TYR A 71 -3.93 -1.86 26.02
N ALA A 72 -4.52 -0.68 26.12
CA ALA A 72 -4.67 -0.02 27.41
C ALA A 72 -6.09 -0.18 27.93
N LEU A 73 -6.23 -0.72 29.10
CA LEU A 73 -7.51 -0.99 29.75
C LEU A 73 -7.69 -0.04 30.91
N ASP A 74 -8.75 0.76 30.83
CA ASP A 74 -9.21 1.63 31.89
C ASP A 74 -10.61 1.18 32.35
N ARG A 75 -11.14 1.80 33.40
CA ARG A 75 -12.49 1.54 33.90
C ARG A 75 -13.57 1.93 32.89
N ASN A 76 -13.28 2.92 32.04
CA ASN A 76 -14.25 3.52 31.13
C ASN A 76 -14.10 3.05 29.67
N ALA A 77 -12.91 2.56 29.26
CA ALA A 77 -12.64 2.17 27.88
C ALA A 77 -11.50 1.17 27.75
N LEU A 78 -11.55 0.39 26.67
CA LEU A 78 -10.41 -0.33 26.08
C LEU A 78 -9.83 0.53 24.96
N VAL A 79 -8.54 0.85 25.03
CA VAL A 79 -7.83 1.62 23.99
C VAL A 79 -6.89 0.70 23.25
N ILE A 80 -7.18 0.42 21.99
CA ILE A 80 -6.34 -0.36 21.09
C ILE A 80 -5.41 0.63 20.37
N ARG A 81 -4.10 0.49 20.56
CA ARG A 81 -3.07 1.28 19.88
C ARG A 81 -2.38 0.41 18.83
N TRP A 82 -2.26 0.93 17.62
CA TRP A 82 -1.59 0.23 16.53
C TRP A 82 -0.80 1.23 15.67
N GLY A 83 0.50 1.36 15.97
CA GLY A 83 1.29 2.44 15.41
C GLY A 83 0.68 3.80 15.77
N GLY A 84 0.35 4.59 14.75
CA GLY A 84 -0.30 5.88 14.94
C GLY A 84 -1.83 5.84 15.10
N LEU A 85 -2.44 4.66 14.88
CA LEU A 85 -3.89 4.46 15.05
C LEU A 85 -4.22 4.24 16.52
N ARG A 86 -5.32 4.86 16.97
CA ARG A 86 -5.89 4.62 18.29
C ARG A 86 -7.40 4.41 18.16
N GLU A 87 -7.88 3.24 18.59
CA GLU A 87 -9.32 2.97 18.74
C GLU A 87 -9.69 2.97 20.21
N ILE A 88 -10.70 3.74 20.57
CA ILE A 88 -11.24 3.85 21.91
C ILE A 88 -12.58 3.15 21.91
N VAL A 89 -12.64 1.99 22.54
CA VAL A 89 -13.86 1.16 22.67
C VAL A 89 -14.44 1.37 24.05
N PRO A 90 -15.65 1.96 24.18
CA PRO A 90 -16.26 2.20 25.47
C PRO A 90 -16.49 0.89 26.22
N MET A 91 -16.16 0.84 27.52
CA MET A 91 -16.41 -0.35 28.35
C MET A 91 -17.89 -0.71 28.41
N ALA A 92 -18.77 0.29 28.36
CA ALA A 92 -20.22 0.09 28.36
C ALA A 92 -20.74 -0.63 27.11
N GLU A 93 -20.00 -0.60 25.99
CA GLU A 93 -20.39 -1.27 24.75
C GLU A 93 -19.81 -2.69 24.65
N ILE A 94 -18.87 -3.07 25.51
CA ILE A 94 -18.30 -4.41 25.49
C ILE A 94 -19.30 -5.37 26.14
N GLN A 95 -19.85 -6.27 25.34
CA GLN A 95 -20.83 -7.26 25.80
C GLN A 95 -20.16 -8.44 26.44
N ARG A 96 -19.08 -8.96 25.87
CA ARG A 96 -18.29 -10.06 26.38
C ARG A 96 -16.93 -10.14 25.71
N VAL A 97 -16.03 -10.87 26.35
CA VAL A 97 -14.72 -11.23 25.85
C VAL A 97 -14.62 -12.75 25.81
N ILE A 98 -14.18 -13.30 24.67
CA ILE A 98 -14.04 -14.75 24.45
C ILE A 98 -12.69 -15.09 23.85
N ALA A 99 -12.24 -16.35 24.00
CA ALA A 99 -11.05 -16.82 23.31
C ALA A 99 -11.33 -16.95 21.79
N ALA A 100 -10.34 -16.62 20.96
CA ALA A 100 -10.51 -16.72 19.50
C ALA A 100 -10.48 -18.18 19.00
N THR A 101 -10.01 -19.12 19.81
CA THR A 101 -10.09 -20.57 19.52
C THR A 101 -11.51 -21.05 19.28
N ASP A 102 -12.48 -20.40 19.91
CA ASP A 102 -13.91 -20.73 19.77
C ASP A 102 -14.50 -20.30 18.42
N LEU A 103 -13.72 -19.58 17.62
CA LEU A 103 -14.16 -18.99 16.34
C LEU A 103 -13.46 -19.56 15.10
N THR A 104 -12.77 -20.69 15.23
CA THR A 104 -12.02 -21.28 14.10
C THR A 104 -12.92 -21.69 12.94
N ASP A 105 -14.14 -22.11 13.23
CA ASP A 105 -15.07 -22.60 12.22
C ASP A 105 -15.79 -21.45 11.49
N GLY A 106 -15.50 -21.32 10.18
CA GLY A 106 -16.13 -20.32 9.31
C GLY A 106 -15.49 -18.95 9.29
N LEU A 107 -14.37 -18.74 9.98
CA LEU A 107 -13.62 -17.48 9.94
C LEU A 107 -13.02 -17.25 8.55
N ARG A 108 -13.44 -16.18 7.87
CA ARG A 108 -12.84 -15.68 6.63
C ARG A 108 -12.05 -14.43 6.95
N LEU A 109 -10.72 -14.52 6.87
CA LEU A 109 -9.81 -13.42 7.18
C LEU A 109 -9.02 -13.00 5.95
N ARG A 110 -9.05 -11.70 5.63
CA ARG A 110 -8.17 -11.06 4.67
C ARG A 110 -6.99 -10.43 5.41
N ARG A 111 -5.85 -11.06 5.35
CA ARG A 111 -4.60 -10.56 5.95
C ARG A 111 -3.42 -10.76 5.02
N PHE A 112 -2.34 -10.05 5.26
CA PHE A 112 -1.08 -10.29 4.56
C PHE A 112 -0.47 -11.61 5.06
N PRO A 113 0.05 -12.49 4.20
CA PRO A 113 0.43 -13.86 4.55
C PRO A 113 1.83 -13.95 5.19
N LEU A 114 2.16 -13.07 6.15
CA LEU A 114 3.39 -13.17 6.92
C LEU A 114 3.10 -13.72 8.33
N PRO A 115 4.04 -14.48 8.92
CA PRO A 115 3.92 -14.95 10.30
C PRO A 115 3.75 -13.78 11.27
N GLY A 116 2.84 -13.90 12.22
CA GLY A 116 2.55 -12.85 13.20
C GLY A 116 1.79 -11.64 12.66
N TRP A 117 1.50 -11.56 11.35
CA TRP A 117 0.80 -10.42 10.73
C TRP A 117 -0.72 -10.64 10.73
N TRP A 118 -1.31 -10.49 11.91
CA TRP A 118 -2.75 -10.64 12.13
C TRP A 118 -3.45 -9.27 12.17
N ARG A 119 -3.22 -8.46 11.13
CA ARG A 119 -3.96 -7.23 10.94
C ARG A 119 -4.82 -7.32 9.70
N GLY A 120 -6.09 -6.93 9.80
CA GLY A 120 -7.01 -6.94 8.68
C GLY A 120 -8.46 -7.00 9.12
N GLN A 121 -9.31 -7.30 8.18
CA GLN A 121 -10.74 -7.50 8.41
C GLN A 121 -11.10 -8.95 8.15
N GLY A 122 -11.81 -9.55 9.07
CA GLY A 122 -12.39 -10.86 8.94
C GLY A 122 -13.92 -10.83 9.01
N ARG A 123 -14.52 -11.95 8.69
CA ARG A 123 -15.97 -12.18 8.85
C ARG A 123 -16.21 -13.56 9.42
N HIS A 124 -17.05 -13.62 10.43
CA HIS A 124 -17.51 -14.86 11.03
C HIS A 124 -19.03 -14.95 10.91
N PRO A 125 -19.62 -16.13 10.61
CA PRO A 125 -21.07 -16.26 10.39
C PRO A 125 -21.91 -15.78 11.58
N ALA A 126 -21.48 -16.07 12.81
CA ALA A 126 -22.22 -15.71 14.03
C ALA A 126 -21.92 -14.29 14.54
N LEU A 127 -20.70 -13.76 14.31
CA LEU A 127 -20.26 -12.48 14.90
C LEU A 127 -20.20 -11.34 13.87
N GLY A 128 -20.39 -11.63 12.59
CA GLY A 128 -20.30 -10.61 11.55
C GLY A 128 -18.86 -10.14 11.27
N LYS A 129 -18.62 -8.84 11.28
CA LYS A 129 -17.30 -8.24 10.98
C LYS A 129 -16.38 -8.30 12.19
N LEU A 130 -15.13 -8.72 11.96
CA LEU A 130 -14.06 -8.79 12.93
C LEU A 130 -12.90 -7.91 12.48
N PHE A 131 -12.38 -7.07 13.37
CA PHE A 131 -11.23 -6.21 13.14
C PHE A 131 -10.03 -6.76 13.91
N PHE A 132 -9.03 -7.22 13.19
CA PHE A 132 -7.84 -7.84 13.76
C PHE A 132 -6.76 -6.80 14.03
N TYR A 133 -6.31 -6.76 15.27
CA TYR A 133 -5.17 -5.99 15.77
C TYR A 133 -4.32 -6.92 16.65
N ALA A 134 -3.76 -7.97 16.05
CA ALA A 134 -3.06 -9.02 16.77
C ALA A 134 -1.71 -9.33 16.14
N THR A 135 -0.78 -9.80 16.95
CA THR A 135 0.59 -10.16 16.57
C THR A 135 0.87 -11.65 16.70
N ASP A 136 -0.04 -12.38 17.32
CA ASP A 136 0.11 -13.81 17.59
C ASP A 136 -1.03 -14.62 16.95
N GLY A 137 -0.90 -15.97 16.96
CA GLY A 137 -1.86 -16.89 16.38
C GLY A 137 -3.19 -16.95 17.13
N LEU A 138 -4.20 -17.59 16.52
CA LEU A 138 -5.57 -17.66 17.07
C LEU A 138 -5.65 -18.23 18.49
N GLN A 139 -4.68 -19.08 18.88
CA GLN A 139 -4.65 -19.69 20.22
C GLN A 139 -4.39 -18.68 21.34
N SER A 140 -3.69 -17.58 21.04
CA SER A 140 -3.36 -16.51 22.01
C SER A 140 -4.21 -15.26 21.78
N GLN A 141 -5.23 -15.33 20.89
CA GLN A 141 -6.07 -14.20 20.58
C GLN A 141 -7.33 -14.18 21.42
N ILE A 142 -7.78 -12.97 21.72
CA ILE A 142 -8.98 -12.66 22.46
C ILE A 142 -9.90 -11.85 21.55
N VAL A 143 -11.19 -12.17 21.56
CA VAL A 143 -12.22 -11.44 20.82
C VAL A 143 -13.05 -10.60 21.78
N VAL A 144 -13.02 -9.30 21.55
CA VAL A 144 -13.85 -8.32 22.25
C VAL A 144 -15.11 -8.09 21.43
N ILE A 145 -16.26 -8.47 21.96
CA ILE A 145 -17.55 -8.41 21.26
C ILE A 145 -18.28 -7.13 21.66
N THR A 146 -18.64 -6.33 20.66
CA THR A 146 -19.47 -5.12 20.80
C THR A 146 -20.63 -5.16 19.81
N PRO A 147 -21.68 -4.33 19.95
CA PRO A 147 -22.85 -4.37 19.07
C PRO A 147 -22.52 -4.13 17.58
N ASP A 148 -21.63 -3.18 17.31
CA ASP A 148 -21.36 -2.74 15.94
C ASP A 148 -20.07 -3.31 15.35
N ARG A 149 -19.06 -3.57 16.18
CA ARG A 149 -17.71 -3.94 15.74
C ARG A 149 -17.07 -4.90 16.73
N ASN A 150 -16.55 -6.01 16.24
CA ASN A 150 -15.83 -6.96 17.06
C ASN A 150 -14.33 -6.82 16.82
N TYR A 151 -13.54 -6.85 17.89
CA TYR A 151 -12.10 -6.67 17.83
C TYR A 151 -11.39 -7.93 18.24
N VAL A 152 -10.33 -8.29 17.52
CA VAL A 152 -9.46 -9.41 17.84
C VAL A 152 -8.10 -8.85 18.22
N ILE A 153 -7.67 -9.14 19.44
CA ILE A 153 -6.44 -8.65 20.06
C ILE A 153 -5.60 -9.82 20.57
N SER A 154 -4.31 -9.62 20.77
CA SER A 154 -3.38 -10.63 21.34
C SER A 154 -2.47 -9.98 22.37
N PRO A 155 -2.95 -9.69 23.56
CA PRO A 155 -2.08 -9.22 24.64
C PRO A 155 -1.07 -10.34 25.00
N TYR A 156 0.19 -9.96 25.28
CA TYR A 156 1.26 -10.90 25.65
C TYR A 156 0.86 -11.69 26.92
N ASP A 157 0.28 -10.99 27.89
CA ASP A 157 -0.33 -11.58 29.09
C ASP A 157 -1.86 -11.61 28.92
N ALA A 158 -2.36 -12.67 28.30
CA ALA A 158 -3.79 -12.85 28.03
C ALA A 158 -4.60 -13.09 29.31
N GLU A 159 -4.06 -13.84 30.27
CA GLU A 159 -4.73 -14.13 31.56
C GLU A 159 -4.83 -12.86 32.39
N GLY A 160 -3.71 -12.14 32.57
CA GLY A 160 -3.72 -10.86 33.30
C GLY A 160 -4.60 -9.80 32.62
N PHE A 161 -4.76 -9.83 31.29
CA PHE A 161 -5.71 -8.97 30.59
C PHE A 161 -7.15 -9.33 30.93
N LEU A 162 -7.51 -10.62 30.94
CA LEU A 162 -8.86 -11.09 31.27
C LEU A 162 -9.20 -10.76 32.71
N ASP A 163 -8.30 -10.99 33.65
CA ASP A 163 -8.49 -10.65 35.07
C ASP A 163 -8.69 -9.15 35.26
N ALA A 164 -7.84 -8.35 34.61
CA ALA A 164 -7.95 -6.90 34.65
C ALA A 164 -9.23 -6.39 33.98
N PHE A 165 -9.72 -7.07 32.94
CA PHE A 165 -10.98 -6.75 32.27
C PHE A 165 -12.17 -7.07 33.22
N ASN A 166 -12.25 -8.28 33.75
CA ASN A 166 -13.33 -8.71 34.63
C ASN A 166 -13.45 -7.79 35.84
N ALA A 167 -12.33 -7.51 36.52
CA ALA A 167 -12.32 -6.62 37.67
C ALA A 167 -12.88 -5.21 37.35
N ARG A 168 -12.66 -4.67 36.14
CA ARG A 168 -13.17 -3.35 35.72
C ARG A 168 -14.60 -3.40 35.21
N TYR A 169 -14.95 -4.48 34.54
CA TYR A 169 -16.30 -4.72 34.05
C TYR A 169 -17.32 -4.73 35.18
N ASP A 170 -16.98 -5.42 36.28
CA ASP A 170 -17.81 -5.49 37.49
C ASP A 170 -17.98 -4.15 38.21
N MET A 171 -16.95 -3.29 38.15
CA MET A 171 -16.99 -1.96 38.76
C MET A 171 -17.89 -0.96 38.04
N ARG A 172 -18.31 -1.24 36.81
CA ARG A 172 -19.04 -0.38 35.89
C ARG A 172 -18.29 0.95 35.56
N PRO A 173 -18.51 1.52 34.36
CA PRO A 173 -17.92 2.79 33.99
C PRO A 173 -18.35 3.94 34.88
N THR A 174 -17.41 4.86 35.18
CA THR A 174 -17.69 6.11 35.93
C THR A 174 -18.00 7.28 35.02
N GLN A 175 -17.59 7.21 33.74
CA GLN A 175 -17.81 8.26 32.76
C GLN A 175 -18.32 7.63 31.46
N GLN A 176 -19.21 8.33 30.77
CA GLN A 176 -19.60 7.96 29.42
C GLN A 176 -18.49 8.33 28.45
N VAL A 177 -17.85 7.35 27.87
CA VAL A 177 -16.89 7.50 26.79
C VAL A 177 -17.60 7.13 25.50
N LEU A 178 -17.46 7.94 24.47
CA LEU A 178 -17.97 7.61 23.14
C LEU A 178 -16.90 6.88 22.36
N TYR A 179 -17.33 5.93 21.51
CA TYR A 179 -16.44 5.32 20.53
C TYR A 179 -15.74 6.40 19.72
N SER A 180 -14.43 6.29 19.61
CA SER A 180 -13.66 7.16 18.73
C SER A 180 -12.50 6.42 18.11
N ARG A 181 -12.20 6.80 16.86
CA ARG A 181 -11.05 6.30 16.11
C ARG A 181 -10.20 7.47 15.68
N VAL A 182 -9.03 7.56 16.27
CA VAL A 182 -8.04 8.60 15.94
C VAL A 182 -7.02 8.01 15.00
N GLU A 183 -6.97 8.55 13.80
CA GLU A 183 -6.03 8.14 12.75
C GLU A 183 -4.97 9.22 12.54
N PRO A 184 -3.72 8.85 12.20
CA PRO A 184 -2.73 9.81 11.76
C PRO A 184 -3.23 10.61 10.54
N ARG A 185 -2.80 11.86 10.44
CA ARG A 185 -3.21 12.75 9.33
C ARG A 185 -3.01 12.14 7.94
N TYR A 186 -1.95 11.35 7.75
CA TYR A 186 -1.70 10.69 6.46
C TYR A 186 -2.72 9.60 6.15
N MET A 187 -3.30 8.92 7.15
CA MET A 187 -4.35 7.91 6.95
C MET A 187 -5.72 8.54 6.71
N SER A 188 -6.00 9.68 7.35
CA SER A 188 -7.25 10.44 7.17
C SER A 188 -7.23 11.36 5.94
N TRP A 189 -6.12 11.35 5.17
CA TRP A 189 -6.02 12.18 3.99
C TRP A 189 -7.01 11.73 2.91
N GLN A 190 -7.81 12.68 2.45
CA GLN A 190 -8.91 12.47 1.52
C GLN A 190 -8.49 11.87 0.17
N PHE A 191 -7.19 11.96 -0.15
CA PHE A 191 -6.58 11.32 -1.31
C PHE A 191 -6.85 9.81 -1.36
N TRP A 192 -6.86 9.10 -0.21
CA TRP A 192 -7.04 7.64 -0.16
C TRP A 192 -8.46 7.18 -0.55
N SER A 193 -9.45 8.07 -0.49
CA SER A 193 -10.83 7.80 -0.92
C SER A 193 -11.17 8.40 -2.28
N ASP A 194 -10.22 9.09 -2.91
CA ASP A 194 -10.42 9.80 -4.17
C ASP A 194 -10.14 8.90 -5.38
N HIS A 195 -11.18 8.23 -5.85
CA HIS A 195 -11.08 7.34 -7.01
C HIS A 195 -10.62 8.06 -8.29
N ALA A 196 -11.04 9.32 -8.50
CA ALA A 196 -10.65 10.09 -9.68
C ALA A 196 -9.14 10.35 -9.71
N ALA A 197 -8.56 10.73 -8.55
CA ALA A 197 -7.12 10.89 -8.41
C ALA A 197 -6.37 9.58 -8.73
N HIS A 198 -6.85 8.46 -8.15
CA HIS A 198 -6.23 7.15 -8.38
C HIS A 198 -6.32 6.71 -9.84
N PHE A 199 -7.46 6.90 -10.50
CA PHE A 199 -7.61 6.56 -11.92
C PHE A 199 -6.68 7.40 -12.80
N LEU A 200 -6.59 8.72 -12.59
CA LEU A 200 -5.71 9.58 -13.38
C LEU A 200 -4.23 9.18 -13.22
N LEU A 201 -3.79 8.95 -11.98
CA LEU A 201 -2.43 8.50 -11.69
C LEU A 201 -2.14 7.12 -12.29
N LEU A 202 -3.10 6.18 -12.19
CA LEU A 202 -2.98 4.85 -12.78
C LEU A 202 -2.87 4.93 -14.31
N PHE A 203 -3.72 5.70 -14.98
CA PHE A 203 -3.67 5.84 -16.44
C PHE A 203 -2.37 6.51 -16.89
N MET A 204 -1.90 7.53 -16.18
CA MET A 204 -0.63 8.18 -16.47
C MET A 204 0.55 7.20 -16.33
N LEU A 205 0.55 6.36 -15.28
CA LEU A 205 1.55 5.32 -15.08
C LEU A 205 1.47 4.23 -16.16
N LEU A 206 0.26 3.74 -16.49
CA LEU A 206 0.08 2.71 -17.52
C LEU A 206 0.48 3.21 -18.90
N ALA A 207 0.18 4.47 -19.25
CA ALA A 207 0.62 5.08 -20.50
C ALA A 207 2.15 5.14 -20.55
N HIS A 208 2.81 5.52 -19.46
CA HIS A 208 4.27 5.54 -19.37
C HIS A 208 4.88 4.14 -19.46
N LEU A 209 4.33 3.14 -18.77
CA LEU A 209 4.78 1.76 -18.88
C LEU A 209 4.62 1.23 -20.32
N GLY A 210 3.52 1.60 -21.00
CA GLY A 210 3.32 1.30 -22.41
C GLY A 210 4.39 1.94 -23.31
N LEU A 211 4.75 3.20 -23.03
CA LEU A 211 5.84 3.91 -23.71
C LEU A 211 7.18 3.17 -23.55
N VAL A 212 7.53 2.75 -22.32
CA VAL A 212 8.78 1.99 -22.06
C VAL A 212 8.74 0.63 -22.76
N ALA A 213 7.60 -0.09 -22.71
CA ALA A 213 7.42 -1.39 -23.34
C ALA A 213 7.59 -1.31 -24.87
N LEU A 214 6.99 -0.30 -25.50
CA LEU A 214 7.13 -0.06 -26.94
C LEU A 214 8.56 0.26 -27.33
N ALA A 215 9.22 1.17 -26.61
CA ALA A 215 10.61 1.53 -26.90
C ALA A 215 11.55 0.33 -26.78
N THR A 216 11.47 -0.42 -25.67
CA THR A 216 12.34 -1.58 -25.44
C THR A 216 12.02 -2.75 -26.37
N GLY A 217 10.75 -2.98 -26.66
CA GLY A 217 10.32 -4.05 -27.56
C GLY A 217 10.71 -3.80 -29.03
N ARG A 218 10.70 -2.55 -29.46
CA ARG A 218 11.05 -2.16 -30.83
C ARG A 218 12.54 -1.96 -31.07
N TYR A 219 13.29 -1.64 -30.02
CA TYR A 219 14.73 -1.36 -30.12
C TYR A 219 15.55 -2.45 -30.85
N PRO A 220 15.34 -3.78 -30.62
CA PRO A 220 16.12 -4.81 -31.29
C PRO A 220 15.92 -4.83 -32.82
N SER A 221 14.71 -4.56 -33.29
CA SER A 221 14.33 -4.58 -34.71
C SER A 221 14.51 -3.21 -35.39
N ALA A 222 14.82 -2.17 -34.63
CA ALA A 222 15.00 -0.83 -35.19
C ALA A 222 16.28 -0.75 -36.05
N PRO A 223 16.22 -0.08 -37.21
CA PRO A 223 17.40 0.17 -38.03
C PRO A 223 18.43 1.01 -37.29
N ALA A 224 19.71 1.02 -37.77
CA ALA A 224 20.78 1.76 -37.10
C ALA A 224 20.52 3.27 -37.02
N GLN A 225 19.75 3.80 -37.98
CA GLN A 225 19.26 5.17 -37.99
C GLN A 225 17.74 5.17 -38.07
N ILE A 226 17.11 6.03 -37.26
CA ILE A 226 15.65 6.19 -37.18
C ILE A 226 15.27 7.62 -37.56
N PRO A 227 14.07 7.86 -38.11
CA PRO A 227 13.57 9.20 -38.35
C PRO A 227 13.31 9.91 -37.02
N LEU A 228 13.79 11.15 -36.91
CA LEU A 228 13.64 12.00 -35.72
C LEU A 228 12.71 13.18 -35.94
N HIS A 229 12.59 13.63 -37.19
CA HIS A 229 11.74 14.74 -37.58
C HIS A 229 11.16 14.49 -38.95
N PHE A 230 9.92 14.95 -39.15
CA PHE A 230 9.20 14.92 -40.43
C PHE A 230 8.83 16.37 -40.79
N ASP A 231 9.00 16.75 -42.03
CA ASP A 231 8.56 18.05 -42.53
C ASP A 231 7.03 18.15 -42.62
N ALA A 232 6.52 19.30 -43.03
CA ALA A 232 5.09 19.53 -43.19
C ALA A 232 4.42 18.64 -44.25
N ALA A 233 5.21 18.05 -45.17
CA ALA A 233 4.74 17.08 -46.16
C ALA A 233 4.85 15.62 -45.68
N GLY A 234 5.30 15.38 -44.44
CA GLY A 234 5.52 14.06 -43.90
C GLY A 234 6.79 13.36 -44.36
N ILE A 235 7.71 14.08 -44.99
CA ILE A 235 9.00 13.56 -45.46
C ILE A 235 10.01 13.67 -44.33
N VAL A 236 10.81 12.59 -44.12
CA VAL A 236 11.87 12.58 -43.12
C VAL A 236 12.98 13.57 -43.53
N ASP A 237 13.18 14.58 -42.72
CA ASP A 237 14.25 15.60 -42.92
C ASP A 237 15.40 15.45 -41.91
N ARG A 238 15.23 14.65 -40.88
CA ARG A 238 16.28 14.39 -39.89
C ARG A 238 16.31 12.94 -39.45
N MET A 239 17.48 12.31 -39.57
CA MET A 239 17.78 10.96 -39.10
C MET A 239 18.72 11.01 -37.89
N GLY A 240 18.66 10.00 -37.01
CA GLY A 240 19.57 9.85 -35.90
C GLY A 240 19.73 8.40 -35.43
N PRO A 241 20.69 8.14 -34.54
CA PRO A 241 20.96 6.79 -34.09
C PRO A 241 19.76 6.17 -33.36
N ARG A 242 19.57 4.84 -33.52
CA ARG A 242 18.42 4.10 -32.92
C ARG A 242 18.29 4.29 -31.41
N THR A 243 19.38 4.61 -30.67
CA THR A 243 19.33 4.88 -29.25
C THR A 243 18.43 6.06 -28.89
N GLN A 244 18.17 6.97 -29.85
CA GLN A 244 17.27 8.11 -29.62
C GLN A 244 15.78 7.69 -29.48
N ILE A 245 15.43 6.45 -29.78
CA ILE A 245 14.10 5.91 -29.44
C ILE A 245 13.77 6.02 -27.93
N PHE A 246 14.80 6.10 -27.08
CA PHE A 246 14.64 6.30 -25.62
C PHE A 246 14.51 7.77 -25.21
N ALA A 247 14.69 8.75 -26.11
CA ALA A 247 14.54 10.17 -25.76
C ALA A 247 13.10 10.50 -25.27
N PRO A 248 12.01 10.06 -25.95
CA PRO A 248 10.66 10.23 -25.43
C PRO A 248 10.42 9.53 -24.08
N VAL A 249 11.06 8.37 -23.85
CA VAL A 249 10.98 7.66 -22.57
C VAL A 249 11.60 8.48 -21.45
N PHE A 250 12.81 9.00 -21.66
CA PHE A 250 13.50 9.82 -20.67
C PHE A 250 12.72 11.09 -20.34
N VAL A 251 12.31 11.86 -21.34
CA VAL A 251 11.51 13.07 -21.14
C VAL A 251 10.17 12.73 -20.49
N GLY A 252 9.52 11.66 -20.96
CA GLY A 252 8.28 11.16 -20.40
C GLY A 252 8.39 10.77 -18.92
N THR A 253 9.52 10.14 -18.51
CA THR A 253 9.80 9.81 -17.09
C THR A 253 9.92 11.09 -16.25
N VAL A 254 10.68 12.07 -16.72
CA VAL A 254 10.84 13.35 -15.99
C VAL A 254 9.49 14.04 -15.82
N LEU A 255 8.70 14.14 -16.89
CA LEU A 255 7.38 14.77 -16.86
C LEU A 255 6.37 13.98 -16.00
N LEU A 256 6.45 12.63 -15.99
CA LEU A 256 5.67 11.77 -15.11
C LEU A 256 5.96 12.11 -13.63
N LEU A 257 7.23 12.12 -13.25
CA LEU A 257 7.63 12.38 -11.85
C LEU A 257 7.27 13.81 -11.42
N LEU A 258 7.51 14.79 -12.27
CA LEU A 258 7.13 16.19 -12.00
C LEU A 258 5.61 16.34 -11.91
N GLY A 259 4.85 15.70 -12.80
CA GLY A 259 3.39 15.73 -12.80
C GLY A 259 2.79 15.09 -11.54
N ILE A 260 3.32 13.93 -11.12
CA ILE A 260 2.93 13.29 -9.87
C ILE A 260 3.20 14.21 -8.69
N ALA A 261 4.43 14.72 -8.57
CA ALA A 261 4.85 15.55 -7.44
C ALA A 261 4.06 16.87 -7.37
N ALA A 262 3.93 17.57 -8.49
CA ALA A 262 3.17 18.82 -8.56
C ALA A 262 1.69 18.60 -8.26
N GLY A 263 1.08 17.57 -8.81
CA GLY A 263 -0.32 17.25 -8.55
C GLY A 263 -0.57 16.86 -7.09
N ILE A 264 0.29 16.05 -6.46
CA ILE A 264 0.21 15.72 -5.02
C ILE A 264 0.35 17.00 -4.17
N PHE A 265 1.30 17.87 -4.50
CA PHE A 265 1.50 19.14 -3.79
C PHE A 265 0.27 20.04 -3.85
N VAL A 266 -0.31 20.22 -5.02
CA VAL A 266 -1.52 21.03 -5.24
C VAL A 266 -2.73 20.40 -4.56
N TYR A 267 -2.88 19.07 -4.66
CA TYR A 267 -3.93 18.32 -3.98
C TYR A 267 -3.87 18.49 -2.44
N ALA A 268 -2.66 18.46 -1.87
CA ALA A 268 -2.46 18.67 -0.43
C ALA A 268 -2.88 20.09 0.02
N ARG A 269 -2.88 21.06 -0.89
CA ARG A 269 -3.40 22.43 -0.66
C ARG A 269 -4.92 22.54 -0.86
N ARG A 270 -5.63 21.43 -1.03
CA ARG A 270 -7.08 21.31 -1.27
C ARG A 270 -7.56 21.79 -2.65
N GLU A 271 -6.65 22.06 -3.59
CA GLU A 271 -6.93 22.46 -4.97
C GLU A 271 -7.08 21.22 -5.86
N ARG A 272 -8.13 20.41 -5.63
CA ARG A 272 -8.30 19.12 -6.31
C ARG A 272 -8.48 19.26 -7.83
N GLY A 273 -9.27 20.26 -8.26
CA GLY A 273 -9.51 20.48 -9.70
C GLY A 273 -8.21 20.71 -10.47
N MET A 274 -7.29 21.52 -9.90
CA MET A 274 -5.99 21.78 -10.51
C MET A 274 -5.09 20.52 -10.49
N ALA A 275 -5.15 19.72 -9.43
CA ALA A 275 -4.42 18.45 -9.38
C ALA A 275 -4.90 17.48 -10.49
N TYR A 276 -6.22 17.37 -10.70
CA TYR A 276 -6.77 16.55 -11.78
C TYR A 276 -6.37 17.05 -13.18
N LEU A 277 -6.32 18.37 -13.38
CA LEU A 277 -5.83 18.95 -14.63
C LEU A 277 -4.35 18.62 -14.88
N LEU A 278 -3.51 18.69 -13.83
CA LEU A 278 -2.09 18.32 -13.93
C LEU A 278 -1.91 16.84 -14.28
N TRP A 279 -2.63 15.93 -13.60
CA TRP A 279 -2.54 14.50 -13.87
C TRP A 279 -3.19 14.12 -15.20
N GLY A 280 -4.32 14.72 -15.57
CA GLY A 280 -4.96 14.53 -16.87
C GLY A 280 -4.09 15.04 -18.03
N GLY A 281 -3.47 16.20 -17.87
CA GLY A 281 -2.47 16.71 -18.80
C GLY A 281 -1.26 15.77 -18.91
N GLY A 282 -0.81 15.21 -17.77
CA GLY A 282 0.22 14.18 -17.74
C GLY A 282 -0.14 12.93 -18.56
N VAL A 283 -1.40 12.43 -18.45
CA VAL A 283 -1.88 11.32 -19.30
C VAL A 283 -1.78 11.68 -20.78
N ALA A 284 -2.25 12.87 -21.16
CA ALA A 284 -2.22 13.32 -22.56
C ALA A 284 -0.77 13.39 -23.10
N VAL A 285 0.16 13.93 -22.32
CA VAL A 285 1.58 13.99 -22.67
C VAL A 285 2.20 12.60 -22.87
N GLN A 286 1.91 11.66 -21.97
CA GLN A 286 2.40 10.28 -22.10
C GLN A 286 1.80 9.61 -23.36
N ALA A 287 0.53 9.82 -23.65
CA ALA A 287 -0.11 9.30 -24.85
C ALA A 287 0.52 9.87 -26.14
N MET A 288 0.88 11.15 -26.14
CA MET A 288 1.60 11.76 -27.28
C MET A 288 2.96 11.11 -27.50
N PHE A 289 3.72 10.81 -26.43
CA PHE A 289 5.00 10.11 -26.58
C PHE A 289 4.84 8.67 -27.07
N VAL A 290 3.76 7.97 -26.69
CA VAL A 290 3.43 6.65 -27.24
C VAL A 290 3.20 6.76 -28.74
N VAL A 291 2.42 7.74 -29.20
CA VAL A 291 2.22 7.99 -30.64
C VAL A 291 3.53 8.29 -31.36
N THR A 292 4.40 9.12 -30.74
CA THR A 292 5.72 9.42 -31.30
C THR A 292 6.57 8.15 -31.53
N ILE A 293 6.61 7.23 -30.53
CA ILE A 293 7.37 5.99 -30.70
C ILE A 293 6.72 5.09 -31.77
N VAL A 294 5.39 5.03 -31.84
CA VAL A 294 4.70 4.28 -32.89
C VAL A 294 5.06 4.83 -34.26
N MET A 295 5.04 6.15 -34.46
CA MET A 295 5.46 6.78 -35.71
C MET A 295 6.91 6.44 -36.10
N ILE A 296 7.86 6.58 -35.15
CA ILE A 296 9.26 6.24 -35.35
C ILE A 296 9.45 4.74 -35.67
N ALA A 297 8.66 3.89 -35.06
CA ALA A 297 8.81 2.44 -35.15
C ALA A 297 8.22 1.84 -36.44
N PHE A 298 7.32 2.55 -37.11
CA PHE A 298 6.62 2.10 -38.31
C PHE A 298 6.89 2.96 -39.58
N ALA A 299 7.69 4.02 -39.45
CA ALA A 299 8.24 4.78 -40.57
C ALA A 299 9.50 4.10 -41.13
#